data_ab082fcee689c3496c025bbf96166a9e
#
_entry.id   ab082fcee689c3496c025bbf96166a9e
#
_cell.length_a   1.000
_cell.length_b   1.000
_cell.length_c   1.000
_cell.angle_alpha   90.00
_cell.angle_beta   90.00
_cell.angle_gamma   90.00
#
_symmetry.space_group_name_H-M   'P 1'
#
loop_
_entity.id
_entity.type
_entity.pdbx_description
1 polymer ?
#
loop_
_entity_poly.entity_id
_entity_poly.type
_entity_poly.pdbx_seq_one_letter_code
_entity_poly.pdbx_strand_id
1 'polypeptide(L)'
;LDIKDGSTRQILKDKERRVVNVIQVADRLYIFTDMRRGIEGYVKILCYHIDENGDLKYEFEWGERPYIFMGFVRRDFDGKTVIVGAETNTKYVGDYYVAFEPENKRFVPIYPITDEAWELYGHTMLEGNKILAANPEYVKVIDIPSRKVLTKYEPEGRIYSATFLTKNKGAIFTDKGVYEFTF
;
A
#
# COMPACT_ATOMS: atom_id res chain seq x y z
N LEU A 1 -13.97 -16.50 7.15
CA LEU A 1 -14.85 -16.51 8.34
C LEU A 1 -16.27 -16.72 7.85
N ASP A 2 -16.86 -17.85 8.14
CA ASP A 2 -18.30 -18.00 7.91
C ASP A 2 -19.04 -17.29 9.06
N ILE A 3 -19.76 -16.21 8.72
CA ILE A 3 -20.45 -15.36 9.71
C ILE A 3 -21.60 -16.12 10.36
N LYS A 4 -22.10 -17.20 9.73
CA LYS A 4 -23.26 -17.97 10.24
C LYS A 4 -22.91 -18.92 11.38
N ASP A 5 -21.76 -19.55 11.33
CA ASP A 5 -21.35 -20.56 12.32
C ASP A 5 -20.04 -20.22 13.05
N GLY A 6 -19.35 -19.13 12.65
CA GLY A 6 -18.07 -18.72 13.22
C GLY A 6 -16.92 -19.66 12.90
N SER A 7 -17.08 -20.56 11.93
CA SER A 7 -16.00 -21.47 11.53
C SER A 7 -14.82 -20.74 10.93
N THR A 8 -13.64 -21.27 11.13
CA THR A 8 -12.40 -20.74 10.57
C THR A 8 -11.62 -21.84 9.86
N ARG A 9 -11.10 -21.52 8.68
CA ARG A 9 -10.21 -22.41 7.92
C ARG A 9 -8.89 -21.71 7.65
N GLN A 10 -7.78 -22.37 7.97
CA GLN A 10 -6.46 -21.86 7.60
C GLN A 10 -6.22 -22.15 6.11
N ILE A 11 -6.09 -21.09 5.30
CA ILE A 11 -5.86 -21.16 3.85
C ILE A 11 -4.39 -21.12 3.46
N LEU A 12 -3.54 -20.54 4.30
CA LEU A 12 -2.10 -20.46 4.07
C LEU A 12 -1.35 -20.84 5.36
N LYS A 13 -0.41 -21.76 5.26
CA LYS A 13 0.53 -22.11 6.32
C LYS A 13 1.93 -22.12 5.75
N ASP A 14 2.68 -21.06 5.99
CA ASP A 14 4.07 -20.95 5.58
C ASP A 14 4.95 -20.66 6.81
N LYS A 15 5.98 -21.45 7.02
CA LYS A 15 6.88 -21.32 8.17
C LYS A 15 7.96 -20.26 7.95
N GLU A 16 8.28 -19.97 6.71
CA GLU A 16 9.37 -19.08 6.30
C GLU A 16 8.89 -17.67 5.99
N ARG A 17 7.61 -17.54 5.69
CA ARG A 17 7.00 -16.27 5.29
C ARG A 17 5.96 -15.80 6.28
N ARG A 18 5.80 -14.49 6.38
CA ARG A 18 4.68 -13.87 7.08
C ARG A 18 3.74 -13.19 6.08
N VAL A 19 2.47 -13.21 6.34
CA VAL A 19 1.50 -12.39 5.62
C VAL A 19 1.64 -10.95 6.09
N VAL A 20 1.87 -10.03 5.17
CA VAL A 20 1.98 -8.59 5.44
C VAL A 20 0.73 -7.84 5.08
N ASN A 21 -0.01 -8.31 4.06
CA ASN A 21 -1.30 -7.73 3.70
C ASN A 21 -2.16 -8.75 2.94
N VAL A 22 -3.48 -8.52 2.97
CA VAL A 22 -4.46 -9.29 2.20
C VAL A 22 -5.43 -8.29 1.56
N ILE A 23 -5.55 -8.32 0.24
CA ILE A 23 -6.36 -7.37 -0.52
C ILE A 23 -7.24 -8.12 -1.51
N GLN A 24 -8.54 -7.82 -1.46
CA GLN A 24 -9.49 -8.33 -2.46
C GLN A 24 -9.68 -7.29 -3.57
N VAL A 25 -9.58 -7.76 -4.81
CA VAL A 25 -9.94 -7.00 -6.02
C VAL A 25 -10.87 -7.89 -6.85
N ALA A 26 -12.10 -7.45 -7.02
CA ALA A 26 -13.16 -8.22 -7.65
C ALA A 26 -13.30 -9.64 -7.01
N ASP A 27 -13.19 -10.69 -7.82
CA ASP A 27 -13.26 -12.09 -7.44
C ASP A 27 -11.90 -12.71 -7.06
N ARG A 28 -10.89 -11.88 -6.81
CA ARG A 28 -9.54 -12.34 -6.48
C ARG A 28 -9.06 -11.82 -5.14
N LEU A 29 -8.38 -12.71 -4.42
CA LEU A 29 -7.70 -12.41 -3.16
C LEU A 29 -6.19 -12.43 -3.39
N TYR A 30 -5.53 -11.30 -3.14
CA TYR A 30 -4.09 -11.15 -3.22
C TYR A 30 -3.50 -11.16 -1.81
N ILE A 31 -2.62 -12.12 -1.54
CA ILE A 31 -1.93 -12.27 -0.25
C ILE A 31 -0.47 -11.87 -0.45
N PHE A 32 -0.09 -10.78 0.18
CA PHE A 32 1.29 -10.28 0.18
C PHE A 32 2.05 -10.89 1.34
N THR A 33 3.17 -11.51 1.03
CA THR A 33 4.01 -12.16 2.05
C THR A 33 5.43 -11.64 1.95
N ASP A 34 6.17 -11.64 3.06
CA ASP A 34 7.62 -11.43 3.07
C ASP A 34 8.34 -12.58 3.78
N MET A 35 9.66 -12.62 3.66
CA MET A 35 10.48 -13.60 4.36
C MET A 35 10.60 -13.23 5.85
N ARG A 36 10.42 -14.21 6.73
CA ARG A 36 10.55 -14.03 8.19
C ARG A 36 12.00 -13.84 8.66
N ARG A 37 12.97 -14.17 7.83
CA ARG A 37 14.39 -14.12 8.18
C ARG A 37 15.20 -13.51 7.06
N GLY A 38 15.97 -12.48 7.38
CA GLY A 38 16.96 -11.87 6.51
C GLY A 38 16.62 -10.44 6.09
N ILE A 39 17.66 -9.71 5.73
CA ILE A 39 17.61 -8.32 5.24
C ILE A 39 17.13 -8.28 3.78
N GLU A 40 17.14 -9.43 3.10
CA GLU A 40 16.68 -9.59 1.73
C GLU A 40 15.22 -10.04 1.74
N GLY A 41 14.32 -9.07 1.87
CA GLY A 41 12.89 -9.31 1.81
C GLY A 41 12.43 -9.58 0.37
N TYR A 42 12.21 -10.85 0.03
CA TYR A 42 11.49 -11.19 -1.19
C TYR A 42 9.99 -11.11 -0.89
N VAL A 43 9.31 -10.16 -1.50
CA VAL A 43 7.85 -10.14 -1.48
C VAL A 43 7.34 -11.17 -2.47
N LYS A 44 6.44 -12.01 -2.00
CA LYS A 44 5.69 -12.95 -2.82
C LYS A 44 4.21 -12.60 -2.74
N ILE A 45 3.58 -12.53 -3.89
CA ILE A 45 2.15 -12.32 -4.02
C ILE A 45 1.52 -13.64 -4.41
N LEU A 46 0.61 -14.12 -3.60
CA LEU A 46 -0.21 -15.29 -3.88
C LEU A 46 -1.59 -14.81 -4.32
N CYS A 47 -2.10 -15.33 -5.42
CA CYS A 47 -3.42 -15.02 -5.92
C CYS A 47 -4.34 -16.23 -5.82
N TYR A 48 -5.51 -16.00 -5.24
CA TYR A 48 -6.60 -16.97 -5.19
C TYR A 48 -7.84 -16.38 -5.84
N HIS A 49 -8.49 -17.16 -6.67
CA HIS A 49 -9.84 -16.89 -7.17
C HIS A 49 -10.86 -17.22 -6.09
N ILE A 50 -11.84 -16.36 -5.89
CA ILE A 50 -12.99 -16.56 -5.02
C ILE A 50 -14.15 -17.04 -5.92
N ASP A 51 -14.53 -18.29 -5.81
CA ASP A 51 -15.62 -18.82 -6.64
C ASP A 51 -17.00 -18.37 -6.11
N GLU A 52 -18.05 -18.74 -6.83
CA GLU A 52 -19.43 -18.37 -6.50
C GLU A 52 -19.91 -18.85 -5.11
N ASN A 53 -19.28 -19.88 -4.57
CA ASN A 53 -19.56 -20.40 -3.23
C ASN A 53 -18.69 -19.70 -2.15
N GLY A 54 -17.79 -18.81 -2.54
CA GLY A 54 -16.82 -18.17 -1.66
C GLY A 54 -15.58 -19.03 -1.38
N ASP A 55 -15.40 -20.15 -2.08
CA ASP A 55 -14.22 -20.99 -1.93
C ASP A 55 -13.00 -20.40 -2.67
N LEU A 56 -11.84 -20.54 -2.02
CA LEU A 56 -10.58 -20.03 -2.54
C LEU A 56 -9.86 -21.09 -3.38
N LYS A 57 -9.67 -20.79 -4.66
CA LYS A 57 -8.90 -21.62 -5.60
C LYS A 57 -7.60 -20.92 -5.93
N TYR A 58 -6.46 -21.57 -5.66
CA TYR A 58 -5.14 -21.04 -6.02
C TYR A 58 -5.04 -20.83 -7.53
N GLU A 59 -4.61 -19.65 -7.96
CA GLU A 59 -4.40 -19.32 -9.36
C GLU A 59 -2.92 -19.24 -9.73
N PHE A 60 -2.17 -18.39 -9.01
CA PHE A 60 -0.74 -18.19 -9.30
C PHE A 60 0.00 -17.58 -8.10
N GLU A 61 1.31 -17.63 -8.16
CA GLU A 61 2.19 -16.82 -7.35
C GLU A 61 3.08 -15.94 -8.24
N TRP A 62 3.41 -14.77 -7.71
CA TRP A 62 4.35 -13.84 -8.32
C TRP A 62 5.32 -13.33 -7.26
N GLY A 63 6.58 -13.17 -7.62
CA GLY A 63 7.58 -12.60 -6.73
C GLY A 63 8.99 -13.04 -7.14
N GLU A 64 9.71 -12.12 -7.73
CA GLU A 64 11.09 -12.35 -8.15
C GLU A 64 12.05 -11.22 -7.79
N ARG A 65 11.64 -10.26 -6.95
CA ARG A 65 12.51 -9.12 -6.67
C ARG A 65 12.78 -8.93 -5.20
N PRO A 66 14.02 -8.58 -4.83
CA PRO A 66 14.39 -8.28 -3.44
C PRO A 66 13.91 -6.88 -3.05
N TYR A 67 12.60 -6.65 -3.16
CA TYR A 67 12.01 -5.38 -2.77
C TYR A 67 11.17 -5.56 -1.52
N ILE A 68 11.29 -4.61 -0.63
CA ILE A 68 10.38 -4.49 0.50
C ILE A 68 9.25 -3.56 0.04
N PHE A 69 8.06 -4.11 -0.06
CA PHE A 69 6.87 -3.33 -0.35
C PHE A 69 6.17 -2.97 0.95
N MET A 70 5.76 -1.73 1.06
CA MET A 70 5.11 -1.21 2.26
C MET A 70 3.80 -0.52 1.89
N GLY A 71 2.82 -0.61 2.79
CA GLY A 71 1.61 0.16 2.72
C GLY A 71 0.66 -0.18 1.57
N PHE A 72 0.53 -1.45 1.20
CA PHE A 72 -0.39 -1.86 0.13
C PHE A 72 -1.82 -1.52 0.44
N VAL A 73 -2.48 -0.88 -0.51
CA VAL A 73 -3.91 -0.56 -0.48
C VAL A 73 -4.53 -0.73 -1.86
N ARG A 74 -5.81 -1.13 -1.87
CA ARG A 74 -6.60 -1.12 -3.09
C ARG A 74 -7.02 0.32 -3.41
N ARG A 75 -6.82 0.76 -4.65
CA ARG A 75 -7.21 2.08 -5.14
C ARG A 75 -7.61 2.04 -6.60
N ASP A 76 -8.43 3.00 -7.01
CA ASP A 76 -8.68 3.28 -8.41
C ASP A 76 -7.62 4.28 -8.89
N PHE A 77 -6.92 3.90 -9.94
CA PHE A 77 -5.88 4.70 -10.56
C PHE A 77 -6.02 4.61 -12.07
N ASP A 78 -6.11 5.77 -12.73
CA ASP A 78 -6.26 5.87 -14.19
C ASP A 78 -7.40 4.99 -14.75
N GLY A 79 -8.55 5.02 -14.08
CA GLY A 79 -9.74 4.25 -14.45
C GLY A 79 -9.67 2.74 -14.20
N LYS A 80 -8.63 2.27 -13.51
CA LYS A 80 -8.43 0.86 -13.17
C LYS A 80 -8.33 0.67 -11.66
N THR A 81 -8.83 -0.46 -11.17
CA THR A 81 -8.56 -0.89 -9.81
C THR A 81 -7.17 -1.51 -9.75
N VAL A 82 -6.30 -0.95 -8.95
CA VAL A 82 -4.91 -1.39 -8.75
C VAL A 82 -4.59 -1.54 -7.26
N ILE A 83 -3.50 -2.22 -6.97
CA ILE A 83 -2.95 -2.29 -5.62
C ILE A 83 -1.72 -1.39 -5.58
N VAL A 84 -1.77 -0.35 -4.76
CA VAL A 84 -0.73 0.68 -4.68
C VAL A 84 0.10 0.51 -3.42
N GLY A 85 1.39 0.67 -3.54
CA GLY A 85 2.33 0.63 -2.44
C GLY A 85 3.61 1.41 -2.75
N ALA A 86 4.56 1.36 -1.85
CA ALA A 86 5.89 1.90 -2.05
C ALA A 86 6.91 0.77 -2.23
N GLU A 87 7.79 0.91 -3.21
CA GLU A 87 8.93 0.04 -3.43
C GLU A 87 10.15 0.62 -2.73
N THR A 88 10.86 -0.21 -1.96
CA THR A 88 12.10 0.17 -1.31
C THR A 88 13.21 -0.80 -1.71
N ASN A 89 14.44 -0.32 -1.77
CA ASN A 89 15.59 -1.20 -1.91
C ASN A 89 15.97 -1.85 -0.56
N THR A 90 16.95 -2.74 -0.57
CA THR A 90 17.46 -3.46 0.61
C THR A 90 18.03 -2.53 1.71
N LYS A 91 18.25 -1.25 1.41
CA LYS A 91 18.70 -0.25 2.38
C LYS A 91 17.55 0.56 2.97
N TYR A 92 16.30 0.16 2.70
CA TYR A 92 15.09 0.89 3.10
C TYR A 92 14.99 2.31 2.51
N VAL A 93 15.68 2.54 1.39
CA VAL A 93 15.54 3.78 0.62
C VAL A 93 14.43 3.58 -0.39
N GLY A 94 13.43 4.44 -0.35
CA GLY A 94 12.31 4.36 -1.30
C GLY A 94 12.74 4.81 -2.68
N ASP A 95 12.39 4.02 -3.68
CA ASP A 95 12.68 4.35 -5.06
C ASP A 95 11.44 4.91 -5.77
N TYR A 96 10.29 4.24 -5.59
CA TYR A 96 9.04 4.61 -6.28
C TYR A 96 7.79 4.28 -5.47
N TYR A 97 6.73 5.08 -5.66
CA TYR A 97 5.38 4.62 -5.48
C TYR A 97 5.00 3.78 -6.70
N VAL A 98 4.43 2.62 -6.46
CA VAL A 98 4.15 1.63 -7.50
C VAL A 98 2.70 1.18 -7.47
N ALA A 99 2.16 0.87 -8.63
CA ALA A 99 0.90 0.17 -8.78
C ALA A 99 1.15 -1.27 -9.22
N PHE A 100 0.56 -2.23 -8.54
CA PHE A 100 0.46 -3.59 -9.04
C PHE A 100 -0.78 -3.70 -9.92
N GLU A 101 -0.56 -4.02 -11.20
CA GLU A 101 -1.61 -4.32 -12.18
C GLU A 101 -1.90 -5.83 -12.14
N PRO A 102 -3.02 -6.27 -11.55
CA PRO A 102 -3.32 -7.69 -11.38
C PRO A 102 -3.38 -8.46 -12.70
N GLU A 103 -3.96 -7.86 -13.73
CA GLU A 103 -4.14 -8.49 -15.04
C GLU A 103 -2.80 -8.79 -15.72
N ASN A 104 -1.85 -7.87 -15.60
CA ASN A 104 -0.53 -7.97 -16.23
C ASN A 104 0.52 -8.59 -15.31
N LYS A 105 0.17 -8.87 -14.06
CA LYS A 105 1.05 -9.41 -13.02
C LYS A 105 2.37 -8.62 -12.92
N ARG A 106 2.29 -7.29 -12.95
CA ARG A 106 3.47 -6.42 -12.93
C ARG A 106 3.28 -5.22 -12.02
N PHE A 107 4.41 -4.70 -11.52
CA PHE A 107 4.48 -3.39 -10.88
C PHE A 107 4.81 -2.33 -11.92
N VAL A 108 4.08 -1.22 -11.84
CA VAL A 108 4.29 -0.03 -12.67
C VAL A 108 4.71 1.11 -11.74
N PRO A 109 5.86 1.74 -11.97
CA PRO A 109 6.23 2.94 -11.24
C PRO A 109 5.23 4.07 -11.49
N ILE A 110 4.70 4.66 -10.42
CA ILE A 110 3.76 5.79 -10.51
C ILE A 110 4.52 7.10 -10.37
N TYR A 111 5.36 7.20 -9.34
CA TYR A 111 6.05 8.43 -8.99
C TYR A 111 7.35 8.12 -8.25
N PRO A 112 8.48 8.78 -8.60
CA PRO A 112 9.72 8.62 -7.86
C PRO A 112 9.60 9.20 -6.46
N ILE A 113 10.15 8.50 -5.48
CA ILE A 113 10.28 9.01 -4.12
C ILE A 113 11.57 9.81 -4.08
N THR A 114 11.46 11.15 -4.03
CA THR A 114 12.60 12.07 -4.16
C THR A 114 13.20 12.49 -2.84
N ASP A 115 12.47 12.26 -1.77
CA ASP A 115 12.87 12.68 -0.43
C ASP A 115 13.33 11.48 0.42
N GLU A 116 13.96 11.80 1.55
CA GLU A 116 14.62 10.82 2.40
C GLU A 116 13.72 9.61 2.77
N ALA A 117 14.33 8.45 2.96
CA ALA A 117 13.75 7.16 3.24
C ALA A 117 12.66 7.11 4.35
N TRP A 118 12.58 8.14 5.15
CA TRP A 118 11.63 8.32 6.23
C TRP A 118 10.17 8.48 5.77
N GLU A 119 9.93 8.94 4.55
CA GLU A 119 8.58 9.06 3.99
C GLU A 119 7.89 7.72 3.82
N LEU A 120 8.66 6.65 3.73
CA LEU A 120 8.14 5.30 3.57
C LEU A 120 7.57 4.69 4.85
N TYR A 121 8.03 5.14 5.99
CA TYR A 121 7.50 4.71 7.29
C TYR A 121 6.23 5.47 7.67
N GLY A 122 5.90 6.49 6.90
CA GLY A 122 4.66 7.22 7.00
C GLY A 122 3.52 6.50 6.27
N HIS A 123 2.37 7.08 6.38
CA HIS A 123 1.19 6.62 5.67
C HIS A 123 1.17 7.22 4.28
N THR A 124 1.28 6.37 3.27
CA THR A 124 1.12 6.79 1.88
C THR A 124 -0.25 6.38 1.39
N MET A 125 -0.98 7.32 0.83
CA MET A 125 -2.28 7.08 0.22
C MET A 125 -2.31 7.62 -1.20
N LEU A 126 -3.05 6.93 -2.05
CA LEU A 126 -3.39 7.40 -3.39
C LEU A 126 -4.89 7.63 -3.46
N GLU A 127 -5.29 8.77 -4.00
CA GLU A 127 -6.69 9.10 -4.31
C GLU A 127 -6.74 9.78 -5.67
N GLY A 128 -7.35 9.10 -6.65
CA GLY A 128 -7.27 9.53 -8.04
C GLY A 128 -5.80 9.70 -8.48
N ASN A 129 -5.46 10.88 -8.97
CA ASN A 129 -4.11 11.22 -9.42
C ASN A 129 -3.24 11.91 -8.35
N LYS A 130 -3.57 11.79 -7.08
CA LYS A 130 -2.84 12.43 -5.98
C LYS A 130 -2.26 11.40 -5.03
N ILE A 131 -1.01 11.63 -4.64
CA ILE A 131 -0.35 10.91 -3.56
C ILE A 131 -0.38 11.80 -2.31
N LEU A 132 -0.82 11.26 -1.19
CA LEU A 132 -0.60 11.82 0.13
C LEU A 132 0.55 11.04 0.76
N ALA A 133 1.65 11.71 1.02
CA ALA A 133 2.82 11.16 1.70
C ALA A 133 3.01 11.85 3.04
N ALA A 134 3.12 11.06 4.11
CA ALA A 134 3.31 11.56 5.47
C ALA A 134 4.52 10.89 6.11
N ASN A 135 5.33 11.69 6.77
CA ASN A 135 6.34 11.26 7.71
C ASN A 135 6.03 11.81 9.12
N PRO A 136 6.83 11.57 10.16
CA PRO A 136 6.57 12.09 11.49
C PRO A 136 6.50 13.61 11.63
N GLU A 137 7.02 14.38 10.67
CA GLU A 137 7.21 15.82 10.74
C GLU A 137 6.27 16.60 9.81
N TYR A 138 5.97 16.05 8.63
CA TYR A 138 5.13 16.73 7.66
C TYR A 138 4.27 15.79 6.82
N VAL A 139 3.26 16.36 6.20
CA VAL A 139 2.45 15.72 5.15
C VAL A 139 2.60 16.53 3.88
N LYS A 140 2.75 15.86 2.74
CA LYS A 140 2.67 16.49 1.43
C LYS A 140 1.66 15.79 0.53
N VAL A 141 1.04 16.58 -0.34
CA VAL A 141 0.18 16.07 -1.40
C VAL A 141 0.84 16.37 -2.74
N ILE A 142 0.99 15.35 -3.55
CA ILE A 142 1.66 15.40 -4.85
C ILE A 142 0.63 15.10 -5.93
N ASP A 143 0.55 15.94 -6.94
CA ASP A 143 -0.19 15.69 -8.16
C ASP A 143 0.68 14.92 -9.16
N ILE A 144 0.29 13.67 -9.47
CA ILE A 144 1.08 12.76 -10.29
C ILE A 144 1.29 13.29 -11.72
N PRO A 145 0.25 13.74 -12.45
CA PRO A 145 0.41 14.21 -13.82
C PRO A 145 1.35 15.41 -13.94
N SER A 146 1.20 16.40 -13.07
CA SER A 146 2.03 17.61 -13.11
C SER A 146 3.37 17.45 -12.40
N ARG A 147 3.55 16.38 -11.62
CA ARG A 147 4.71 16.15 -10.74
C ARG A 147 4.98 17.29 -9.76
N LYS A 148 3.92 17.95 -9.30
CA LYS A 148 4.03 19.09 -8.39
C LYS A 148 3.54 18.72 -7.00
N VAL A 149 4.26 19.21 -6.00
CA VAL A 149 3.76 19.25 -4.63
C VAL A 149 2.69 20.33 -4.57
N LEU A 150 1.43 19.93 -4.34
CA LEU A 150 0.30 20.83 -4.22
C LEU A 150 0.31 21.55 -2.88
N THR A 151 0.67 20.84 -1.83
CA THR A 151 0.81 21.40 -0.49
C THR A 151 1.81 20.58 0.32
N LYS A 152 2.49 21.26 1.23
CA LYS A 152 3.24 20.67 2.34
C LYS A 152 2.72 21.27 3.62
N TYR A 153 2.37 20.46 4.59
CA TYR A 153 1.83 20.87 5.86
C TYR A 153 2.63 20.28 7.01
N GLU A 154 3.07 21.13 7.92
CA GLU A 154 3.84 20.78 9.11
C GLU A 154 2.98 21.13 10.34
N PRO A 155 2.16 20.19 10.86
CA PRO A 155 1.34 20.43 12.03
C PRO A 155 2.19 20.50 13.30
N GLU A 156 1.61 21.02 14.35
CA GLU A 156 2.21 20.89 15.67
C GLU A 156 2.15 19.43 16.13
N GLY A 157 3.29 18.93 16.65
CA GLY A 157 3.41 17.57 17.17
C GLY A 157 3.85 16.53 16.15
N ARG A 158 4.05 15.32 16.65
CA ARG A 158 4.46 14.19 15.84
C ARG A 158 3.30 13.59 15.07
N ILE A 159 3.44 13.43 13.79
CA ILE A 159 2.42 12.80 12.94
C ILE A 159 2.44 11.28 13.14
N TYR A 160 1.26 10.71 13.41
CA TYR A 160 1.05 9.27 13.47
C TYR A 160 0.38 8.72 12.21
N SER A 161 -0.49 9.51 11.59
CA SER A 161 -1.24 9.11 10.41
C SER A 161 -1.77 10.32 9.66
N ALA A 162 -2.03 10.14 8.38
CA ALA A 162 -2.75 11.12 7.56
C ALA A 162 -3.65 10.38 6.57
N THR A 163 -4.74 11.01 6.15
CA THR A 163 -5.70 10.42 5.22
C THR A 163 -6.34 11.49 4.35
N PHE A 164 -6.80 11.09 3.16
CA PHE A 164 -7.75 11.90 2.40
C PHE A 164 -9.15 11.80 3.02
N LEU A 165 -9.80 12.95 3.18
CA LEU A 165 -11.22 13.05 3.55
C LEU A 165 -12.09 13.21 2.30
N THR A 166 -11.62 14.02 1.36
CA THR A 166 -12.24 14.26 0.06
C THR A 166 -11.16 14.48 -0.98
N LYS A 167 -11.55 14.69 -2.24
CA LYS A 167 -10.61 14.96 -3.35
C LYS A 167 -9.72 16.21 -3.18
N ASN A 168 -10.02 17.08 -2.23
CA ASN A 168 -9.30 18.33 -1.97
C ASN A 168 -9.10 18.65 -0.49
N LYS A 169 -9.38 17.70 0.39
CA LYS A 169 -9.19 17.81 1.85
C LYS A 169 -8.55 16.57 2.43
N GLY A 170 -7.73 16.75 3.44
CA GLY A 170 -7.15 15.69 4.23
C GLY A 170 -7.22 15.95 5.73
N ALA A 171 -6.93 14.92 6.50
CA ALA A 171 -6.76 15.01 7.94
C ALA A 171 -5.41 14.42 8.36
N ILE A 172 -4.82 15.00 9.40
CA ILE A 172 -3.57 14.59 10.01
C ILE A 172 -3.82 14.31 11.48
N PHE A 173 -3.34 13.17 11.95
CA PHE A 173 -3.42 12.75 13.35
C PHE A 173 -2.04 12.86 13.98
N THR A 174 -1.94 13.64 15.04
CA THR A 174 -0.69 13.86 15.79
C THR A 174 -0.88 13.56 17.27
N ASP A 175 0.19 13.61 18.05
CA ASP A 175 0.14 13.56 19.51
C ASP A 175 -0.47 14.84 20.14
N LYS A 176 -0.70 15.89 19.36
CA LYS A 176 -1.33 17.15 19.79
C LYS A 176 -2.77 17.29 19.36
N GLY A 177 -3.24 16.48 18.42
CA GLY A 177 -4.62 16.53 17.96
C GLY A 177 -4.82 16.08 16.53
N VAL A 178 -5.99 16.45 16.01
CA VAL A 178 -6.38 16.18 14.62
C VAL A 178 -6.49 17.52 13.88
N TYR A 179 -5.81 17.58 12.73
CA TYR A 179 -5.76 18.78 11.89
C TYR A 179 -6.40 18.46 10.54
N GLU A 180 -7.27 19.36 10.05
CA GLU A 180 -7.78 19.32 8.69
C GLU A 180 -6.93 20.25 7.81
N PHE A 181 -6.64 19.85 6.58
CA PHE A 181 -5.92 20.66 5.61
C PHE A 181 -6.57 20.57 4.22
N THR A 182 -6.33 21.57 3.39
CA THR A 182 -6.82 21.65 1.99
C THR A 182 -5.67 21.71 1.01
N PHE A 183 -5.92 21.28 -0.24
CA PHE A 183 -4.94 21.25 -1.33
C PHE A 183 -5.60 21.34 -2.70
#